data_8ec7e6ae8340a61506eb54ab02f69b47
#
_entry.id   8ec7e6ae8340a61506eb54ab02f69b47
#
_cell.length_a   1.000
_cell.length_b   1.000
_cell.length_c   1.000
_cell.angle_alpha   90.00
_cell.angle_beta   90.00
_cell.angle_gamma   90.00
#
_symmetry.space_group_name_H-M   'P 1'
#
loop_
_entity.id
_entity.type
_entity.pdbx_description
1 polymer ?
#
loop_
_entity_poly.entity_id
_entity_poly.type
_entity_poly.pdbx_seq_one_letter_code
_entity_poly.pdbx_strand_id
1 'polypeptide(L)'
;MDLYNLKNNMLEPVDRESFKLEKDIQGLIENNVETLFNLEFISTEFTVGDFRLDSLCFDNENNSFVIIEYKKGSSYSVIDQGYSYMSVMLNNKSDFILEYIEKTGKSLKKNEIDWSQSRIIFISQSFNSYQKNSVNFKDVPFELWEIKKYSN
;
A
#
# COMPACT_ATOMS: atom_id res chain seq x y z
N MET A 1 12.21 14.84 -12.49
CA MET A 1 11.57 16.05 -11.90
C MET A 1 12.55 16.68 -10.93
N ASP A 2 12.73 17.99 -11.03
CA ASP A 2 13.61 18.73 -10.14
C ASP A 2 12.78 19.52 -9.14
N LEU A 3 13.24 19.52 -7.89
CA LEU A 3 12.59 20.26 -6.81
C LEU A 3 13.52 21.35 -6.29
N TYR A 4 12.92 22.48 -5.93
CA TYR A 4 13.64 23.62 -5.39
C TYR A 4 12.92 24.15 -4.16
N ASN A 5 13.68 24.51 -3.14
CA ASN A 5 13.17 25.29 -2.02
C ASN A 5 13.19 26.77 -2.41
N LEU A 6 12.12 27.48 -2.12
CA LEU A 6 12.03 28.92 -2.36
C LEU A 6 12.22 29.67 -1.04
N LYS A 7 13.30 30.45 -0.94
CA LYS A 7 13.59 31.32 0.22
C LYS A 7 14.03 32.68 -0.27
N ASN A 8 13.39 33.76 0.23
CA ASN A 8 13.78 35.15 -0.06
C ASN A 8 13.93 35.37 -1.57
N ASN A 9 13.00 34.87 -2.35
CA ASN A 9 12.98 35.00 -3.82
C ASN A 9 14.18 34.31 -4.52
N MET A 10 14.85 33.37 -3.83
CA MET A 10 15.93 32.55 -4.37
C MET A 10 15.53 31.10 -4.37
N LEU A 11 15.94 30.37 -5.41
CA LEU A 11 15.71 28.94 -5.55
C LEU A 11 16.97 28.17 -5.15
N GLU A 12 16.79 27.19 -4.25
CA GLU A 12 17.85 26.28 -3.85
C GLU A 12 17.46 24.87 -4.30
N PRO A 13 18.31 24.15 -5.06
CA PRO A 13 18.00 22.79 -5.46
C PRO A 13 17.88 21.86 -4.26
N VAL A 14 16.91 20.97 -4.32
CA VAL A 14 16.71 19.93 -3.31
C VAL A 14 17.22 18.61 -3.87
N ASP A 15 18.25 18.05 -3.22
CA ASP A 15 18.83 16.79 -3.66
C ASP A 15 17.91 15.61 -3.34
N ARG A 16 17.86 14.67 -4.27
CA ARG A 16 17.12 13.42 -4.07
C ARG A 16 18.00 12.45 -3.28
N GLU A 17 17.38 11.83 -2.28
CA GLU A 17 17.98 10.75 -1.51
C GLU A 17 17.31 9.43 -1.85
N SER A 18 17.98 8.31 -1.59
CA SER A 18 17.41 6.97 -1.74
C SER A 18 17.18 6.35 -0.37
N PHE A 19 16.11 5.57 -0.26
CA PHE A 19 15.92 4.70 0.89
C PHE A 19 16.91 3.54 0.80
N LYS A 20 17.63 3.27 1.89
CA LYS A 20 18.62 2.19 1.92
C LYS A 20 17.98 0.82 1.98
N LEU A 21 16.86 0.70 2.72
CA LEU A 21 16.17 -0.56 2.93
C LEU A 21 14.69 -0.41 2.62
N GLU A 22 14.12 -1.44 2.01
CA GLU A 22 12.67 -1.55 1.77
C GLU A 22 11.90 -1.50 3.09
N LYS A 23 12.47 -2.05 4.15
CA LYS A 23 11.91 -2.03 5.50
C LYS A 23 11.75 -0.62 6.06
N ASP A 24 12.62 0.31 5.69
CA ASP A 24 12.51 1.71 6.09
C ASP A 24 11.29 2.36 5.44
N ILE A 25 11.01 2.02 4.20
CA ILE A 25 9.79 2.47 3.49
C ILE A 25 8.57 1.91 4.19
N GLN A 26 8.55 0.63 4.48
CA GLN A 26 7.43 -0.03 5.15
C GLN A 26 7.10 0.63 6.49
N GLY A 27 8.08 0.83 7.34
CA GLY A 27 7.89 1.48 8.64
C GLY A 27 7.34 2.89 8.51
N LEU A 28 7.88 3.67 7.56
CA LEU A 28 7.42 5.03 7.30
C LEU A 28 5.97 5.06 6.84
N ILE A 29 5.61 4.19 5.91
CA ILE A 29 4.24 4.13 5.37
C ILE A 29 3.27 3.66 6.45
N GLU A 30 3.60 2.62 7.20
CA GLU A 30 2.72 2.09 8.26
C GLU A 30 2.42 3.12 9.33
N ASN A 31 3.38 3.99 9.65
CA ASN A 31 3.18 5.07 10.61
C ASN A 31 2.35 6.24 10.06
N ASN A 32 2.12 6.29 8.75
CA ASN A 32 1.51 7.44 8.08
C ASN A 32 0.37 7.08 7.12
N VAL A 33 -0.21 5.89 7.24
CA VAL A 33 -1.29 5.46 6.32
C VAL A 33 -2.53 6.34 6.42
N GLU A 34 -2.80 6.90 7.59
CA GLU A 34 -3.94 7.81 7.77
C GLU A 34 -3.71 9.10 6.97
N THR A 35 -2.53 9.71 7.12
CA THR A 35 -2.19 10.95 6.42
C THR A 35 -2.11 10.75 4.91
N LEU A 36 -1.51 9.65 4.47
CA LEU A 36 -1.26 9.41 3.06
C LEU A 36 -2.50 8.92 2.31
N PHE A 37 -3.26 8.02 2.91
CA PHE A 37 -4.30 7.28 2.21
C PHE A 37 -5.66 7.31 2.91
N ASN A 38 -5.77 7.97 4.05
CA ASN A 38 -6.98 7.95 4.89
C ASN A 38 -7.39 6.52 5.26
N LEU A 39 -6.40 5.70 5.61
CA LEU A 39 -6.61 4.30 6.00
C LEU A 39 -6.31 4.10 7.48
N GLU A 40 -6.94 3.10 8.07
CA GLU A 40 -6.61 2.62 9.40
C GLU A 40 -5.59 1.49 9.29
N PHE A 41 -4.47 1.60 10.01
CA PHE A 41 -3.46 0.53 10.05
C PHE A 41 -3.96 -0.60 10.93
N ILE A 42 -3.87 -1.84 10.43
CA ILE A 42 -4.31 -3.02 11.17
C ILE A 42 -3.12 -3.89 11.60
N SER A 43 -2.28 -4.32 10.65
CA SER A 43 -1.27 -5.32 10.95
C SER A 43 -0.08 -5.23 10.00
N THR A 44 1.11 -5.48 10.54
CA THR A 44 2.33 -5.64 9.76
C THR A 44 2.60 -7.12 9.56
N GLU A 45 3.02 -7.49 8.35
CA GLU A 45 3.47 -8.85 8.01
C GLU A 45 2.45 -9.93 8.39
N PHE A 46 1.20 -9.71 7.96
CA PHE A 46 0.09 -10.62 8.24
C PHE A 46 0.18 -11.89 7.41
N THR A 47 0.26 -13.04 8.08
CA THR A 47 0.35 -14.34 7.42
C THR A 47 -1.03 -14.98 7.29
N VAL A 48 -1.39 -15.38 6.08
CA VAL A 48 -2.63 -16.09 5.76
C VAL A 48 -2.28 -17.28 4.87
N GLY A 49 -2.48 -18.50 5.37
CA GLY A 49 -2.05 -19.70 4.65
C GLY A 49 -0.55 -19.68 4.39
N ASP A 50 -0.17 -19.84 3.13
CA ASP A 50 1.23 -19.80 2.69
C ASP A 50 1.69 -18.40 2.29
N PHE A 51 0.83 -17.39 2.44
CA PHE A 51 1.10 -16.01 2.01
C PHE A 51 1.41 -15.11 3.19
N ARG A 52 2.31 -14.16 2.97
CA ARG A 52 2.63 -13.11 3.91
C ARG A 52 2.43 -11.76 3.25
N LEU A 53 1.49 -11.00 3.78
CA LEU A 53 1.16 -9.67 3.29
C LEU A 53 1.97 -8.64 4.06
N ASP A 54 2.57 -7.67 3.38
CA ASP A 54 3.46 -6.71 4.04
C ASP A 54 2.71 -5.83 5.05
N SER A 55 1.66 -5.16 4.63
CA SER A 55 0.85 -4.30 5.51
C SER A 55 -0.62 -4.51 5.22
N LEU A 56 -1.41 -4.66 6.27
CA LEU A 56 -2.86 -4.75 6.18
C LEU A 56 -3.48 -3.50 6.77
N CYS A 57 -4.38 -2.87 6.02
CA CYS A 57 -5.10 -1.68 6.42
C CYS A 57 -6.60 -1.85 6.18
N PHE A 58 -7.39 -0.94 6.74
CA PHE A 58 -8.83 -0.91 6.55
C PHE A 58 -9.27 0.50 6.11
N ASP A 59 -10.11 0.53 5.09
CA ASP A 59 -10.72 1.75 4.57
C ASP A 59 -12.09 1.92 5.21
N ASN A 60 -12.21 2.84 6.16
CA ASN A 60 -13.45 3.07 6.89
C ASN A 60 -14.51 3.79 6.05
N GLU A 61 -14.14 4.44 4.96
CA GLU A 61 -15.11 5.07 4.06
C GLU A 61 -15.82 4.03 3.20
N ASN A 62 -15.09 3.05 2.70
CA ASN A 62 -15.62 2.02 1.81
C ASN A 62 -15.89 0.70 2.52
N ASN A 63 -15.59 0.61 3.81
CA ASN A 63 -15.72 -0.62 4.62
C ASN A 63 -15.03 -1.82 3.94
N SER A 64 -13.77 -1.63 3.58
CA SER A 64 -13.01 -2.63 2.85
C SER A 64 -11.57 -2.75 3.34
N PHE A 65 -11.00 -3.93 3.20
CA PHE A 65 -9.59 -4.14 3.48
C PHE A 65 -8.72 -3.64 2.33
N VAL A 66 -7.56 -3.11 2.68
CA VAL A 66 -6.55 -2.66 1.74
C VAL A 66 -5.22 -3.30 2.11
N ILE A 67 -4.59 -3.95 1.14
CA ILE A 67 -3.27 -4.54 1.31
C ILE A 67 -2.25 -3.57 0.71
N ILE A 68 -1.17 -3.31 1.43
CA ILE A 68 -0.05 -2.51 0.91
C ILE A 68 1.16 -3.42 0.78
N GLU A 69 1.74 -3.46 -0.42
CA GLU A 69 2.92 -4.23 -0.75
C GLU A 69 4.05 -3.32 -1.21
N TYR A 70 5.24 -3.59 -0.71
CA TYR A 70 6.43 -2.79 -1.03
C TYR A 70 7.26 -3.53 -2.06
N LYS A 71 7.59 -2.84 -3.15
CA LYS A 71 8.33 -3.42 -4.28
C LYS A 71 9.74 -2.87 -4.37
N LYS A 72 10.68 -3.76 -4.58
CA LYS A 72 12.07 -3.42 -4.81
C LYS A 72 12.39 -3.71 -6.29
N GLY A 73 12.65 -2.65 -7.05
CA GLY A 73 12.99 -2.76 -8.46
C GLY A 73 11.79 -2.99 -9.36
N SER A 74 12.08 -3.16 -10.66
CA SER A 74 11.09 -3.13 -11.73
C SER A 74 10.78 -4.49 -12.35
N SER A 75 11.31 -5.60 -11.80
CA SER A 75 11.26 -6.91 -12.43
C SER A 75 10.02 -7.74 -12.10
N TYR A 76 9.14 -7.27 -11.24
CA TYR A 76 7.98 -8.04 -10.77
C TYR A 76 6.69 -7.61 -11.45
N SER A 77 5.88 -8.60 -11.83
CA SER A 77 4.51 -8.34 -12.29
C SER A 77 3.64 -7.98 -11.09
N VAL A 78 3.18 -6.73 -11.04
CA VAL A 78 2.24 -6.28 -9.99
C VAL A 78 0.87 -6.88 -10.18
N ILE A 79 0.45 -7.12 -11.43
CA ILE A 79 -0.87 -7.67 -11.74
C ILE A 79 -1.02 -9.08 -11.21
N ASP A 80 -0.06 -9.97 -11.51
CA ASP A 80 -0.12 -11.36 -11.08
C ASP A 80 -0.15 -11.46 -9.56
N GLN A 81 0.72 -10.72 -8.88
CA GLN A 81 0.75 -10.70 -7.42
C GLN A 81 -0.52 -10.10 -6.84
N GLY A 82 -1.02 -9.02 -7.44
CA GLY A 82 -2.23 -8.36 -6.99
C GLY A 82 -3.44 -9.28 -7.04
N TYR A 83 -3.67 -9.97 -8.14
CA TYR A 83 -4.78 -10.93 -8.23
C TYR A 83 -4.61 -12.12 -7.32
N SER A 84 -3.37 -12.58 -7.11
CA SER A 84 -3.08 -13.63 -6.14
C SER A 84 -3.49 -13.23 -4.72
N TYR A 85 -3.14 -12.02 -4.30
CA TYR A 85 -3.50 -11.51 -2.98
C TYR A 85 -5.00 -11.23 -2.83
N MET A 86 -5.65 -10.75 -3.89
CA MET A 86 -7.11 -10.60 -3.89
C MET A 86 -7.79 -11.96 -3.69
N SER A 87 -7.31 -12.99 -4.37
CA SER A 87 -7.81 -14.34 -4.22
C SER A 87 -7.61 -14.86 -2.79
N VAL A 88 -6.44 -14.64 -2.20
CA VAL A 88 -6.16 -15.01 -0.81
C VAL A 88 -7.16 -14.33 0.13
N MET A 89 -7.40 -13.05 -0.05
CA MET A 89 -8.35 -12.30 0.78
C MET A 89 -9.76 -12.86 0.67
N LEU A 90 -10.25 -13.04 -0.53
CA LEU A 90 -11.62 -13.50 -0.77
C LEU A 90 -11.84 -14.95 -0.33
N ASN A 91 -10.80 -15.78 -0.35
CA ASN A 91 -10.86 -17.16 0.12
C ASN A 91 -10.60 -17.31 1.62
N ASN A 92 -10.20 -16.26 2.31
CA ASN A 92 -9.85 -16.30 3.73
C ASN A 92 -10.47 -15.12 4.49
N LYS A 93 -11.69 -14.75 4.15
CA LYS A 93 -12.39 -13.59 4.71
C LYS A 93 -12.40 -13.58 6.24
N SER A 94 -12.64 -14.73 6.84
CA SER A 94 -12.72 -14.86 8.31
C SER A 94 -11.38 -14.55 8.97
N ASP A 95 -10.27 -14.92 8.35
CA ASP A 95 -8.94 -14.61 8.91
C ASP A 95 -8.66 -13.11 8.92
N PHE A 96 -9.08 -12.40 7.88
CA PHE A 96 -8.95 -10.95 7.81
C PHE A 96 -9.79 -10.25 8.87
N ILE A 97 -11.03 -10.70 9.04
CA ILE A 97 -11.95 -10.16 10.05
C ILE A 97 -11.39 -10.40 11.46
N LEU A 98 -10.89 -11.61 11.73
CA LEU A 98 -10.32 -11.94 13.02
C LEU A 98 -9.10 -11.07 13.34
N GLU A 99 -8.23 -10.86 12.36
CA GLU A 99 -7.05 -10.00 12.52
C GLU A 99 -7.48 -8.56 12.85
N TYR A 100 -8.49 -8.04 12.16
CA TYR A 100 -9.04 -6.72 12.44
C TYR A 100 -9.54 -6.62 13.90
N ILE A 101 -10.33 -7.59 14.33
CA ILE A 101 -10.90 -7.60 15.69
C ILE A 101 -9.80 -7.68 16.75
N GLU A 102 -8.83 -8.56 16.55
CA GLU A 102 -7.71 -8.74 17.49
C GLU A 102 -6.84 -7.49 17.60
N LYS A 103 -6.57 -6.83 16.47
CA LYS A 103 -5.64 -5.69 16.45
C LYS A 103 -6.31 -4.37 16.85
N THR A 104 -7.59 -4.19 16.55
CA THR A 104 -8.29 -2.91 16.84
C THR A 104 -9.14 -2.97 18.09
N GLY A 105 -9.54 -4.14 18.54
CA GLY A 105 -10.51 -4.31 19.63
C GLY A 105 -11.94 -3.94 19.25
N LYS A 106 -12.17 -3.58 17.98
CA LYS A 106 -13.50 -3.23 17.46
C LYS A 106 -14.17 -4.45 16.84
N SER A 107 -15.50 -4.49 16.87
CA SER A 107 -16.23 -5.55 16.19
C SER A 107 -16.36 -5.24 14.71
N LEU A 108 -16.39 -6.30 13.90
CA LEU A 108 -16.58 -6.20 12.47
C LEU A 108 -17.27 -7.47 11.99
N LYS A 109 -18.43 -7.31 11.37
CA LYS A 109 -19.20 -8.43 10.83
C LYS A 109 -18.93 -8.59 9.36
N LYS A 110 -18.98 -9.83 8.87
CA LYS A 110 -18.72 -10.17 7.48
C LYS A 110 -19.63 -9.41 6.51
N ASN A 111 -20.89 -9.20 6.88
CA ASN A 111 -21.86 -8.48 6.05
C ASN A 111 -21.72 -6.96 6.09
N GLU A 112 -20.87 -6.43 6.98
CA GLU A 112 -20.57 -5.00 7.04
C GLU A 112 -19.43 -4.60 6.08
N ILE A 113 -18.76 -5.59 5.48
CA ILE A 113 -17.59 -5.35 4.62
C ILE A 113 -18.02 -5.38 3.16
N ASP A 114 -17.61 -4.36 2.42
CA ASP A 114 -17.77 -4.34 0.97
C ASP A 114 -16.51 -4.92 0.32
N TRP A 115 -16.53 -6.21 0.09
CA TRP A 115 -15.38 -6.92 -0.48
C TRP A 115 -15.07 -6.48 -1.92
N SER A 116 -16.05 -5.91 -2.62
CA SER A 116 -15.85 -5.41 -3.98
C SER A 116 -14.98 -4.16 -4.03
N GLN A 117 -14.82 -3.47 -2.91
CA GLN A 117 -13.98 -2.28 -2.78
C GLN A 117 -12.56 -2.60 -2.29
N SER A 118 -12.27 -3.88 -2.08
CA SER A 118 -10.93 -4.31 -1.70
C SER A 118 -9.92 -3.93 -2.77
N ARG A 119 -8.76 -3.46 -2.35
CA ARG A 119 -7.71 -3.06 -3.29
C ARG A 119 -6.33 -3.30 -2.73
N ILE A 120 -5.35 -3.22 -3.59
CA ILE A 120 -3.94 -3.38 -3.23
C ILE A 120 -3.18 -2.14 -3.69
N ILE A 121 -2.41 -1.58 -2.78
CA ILE A 121 -1.51 -0.46 -3.06
C ILE A 121 -0.10 -1.02 -3.13
N PHE A 122 0.55 -0.86 -4.27
CA PHE A 122 1.96 -1.20 -4.44
C PHE A 122 2.79 0.06 -4.29
N ILE A 123 3.81 0.00 -3.45
CA ILE A 123 4.70 1.14 -3.19
C ILE A 123 6.13 0.76 -3.58
N SER A 124 6.77 1.63 -4.35
CA SER A 124 8.15 1.48 -4.77
C SER A 124 8.79 2.85 -4.94
N GLN A 125 10.11 2.90 -5.01
CA GLN A 125 10.80 4.13 -5.37
C GLN A 125 10.62 4.47 -6.85
N SER A 126 10.36 3.46 -7.70
CA SER A 126 10.04 3.66 -9.11
C SER A 126 9.30 2.44 -9.68
N PHE A 127 8.44 2.69 -10.67
CA PHE A 127 7.81 1.67 -11.48
C PHE A 127 8.16 1.93 -12.95
N ASN A 128 8.32 0.86 -13.74
CA ASN A 128 8.56 1.00 -15.17
C ASN A 128 7.25 1.24 -15.93
N SER A 129 7.35 1.58 -17.21
CA SER A 129 6.17 1.86 -18.05
C SER A 129 5.25 0.65 -18.18
N TYR A 130 5.81 -0.54 -18.20
CA TYR A 130 5.04 -1.78 -18.31
C TYR A 130 4.14 -1.96 -17.07
N GLN A 131 4.71 -1.77 -15.88
CA GLN A 131 3.94 -1.83 -14.63
C GLN A 131 2.85 -0.76 -14.58
N LYS A 132 3.20 0.49 -14.93
CA LYS A 132 2.25 1.61 -14.95
C LYS A 132 1.08 1.35 -15.91
N ASN A 133 1.38 0.84 -17.09
CA ASN A 133 0.35 0.55 -18.09
C ASN A 133 -0.55 -0.61 -17.67
N SER A 134 -0.01 -1.61 -16.96
CA SER A 134 -0.77 -2.79 -16.57
C SER A 134 -1.92 -2.49 -15.61
N VAL A 135 -1.81 -1.42 -14.81
CA VAL A 135 -2.87 -1.05 -13.84
C VAL A 135 -3.87 -0.03 -14.41
N ASN A 136 -3.64 0.49 -15.62
CA ASN A 136 -4.53 1.47 -16.25
C ASN A 136 -5.78 0.84 -16.88
N PHE A 137 -5.93 -0.46 -16.78
CA PHE A 137 -7.12 -1.13 -17.27
C PHE A 137 -8.31 -0.80 -16.38
N LYS A 138 -9.50 -0.74 -16.98
CA LYS A 138 -10.73 -0.43 -16.25
C LYS A 138 -10.98 -1.46 -15.14
N ASP A 139 -11.34 -0.96 -13.96
CA ASP A 139 -11.73 -1.77 -12.79
C ASP A 139 -10.62 -2.67 -12.22
N VAL A 140 -9.35 -2.39 -12.55
CA VAL A 140 -8.23 -3.06 -11.90
C VAL A 140 -8.08 -2.49 -10.47
N PRO A 141 -8.18 -3.34 -9.43
CA PRO A 141 -8.19 -2.87 -8.03
C PRO A 141 -6.79 -2.65 -7.48
N PHE A 142 -5.86 -2.18 -8.30
CA PHE A 142 -4.46 -1.98 -7.92
C PHE A 142 -4.04 -0.53 -8.18
N GLU A 143 -3.31 0.03 -7.21
CA GLU A 143 -2.73 1.37 -7.30
C GLU A 143 -1.22 1.27 -7.18
N LEU A 144 -0.51 2.10 -7.93
CA LEU A 144 0.94 2.22 -7.86
C LEU A 144 1.28 3.60 -7.28
N TRP A 145 2.06 3.60 -6.21
CA TRP A 145 2.53 4.82 -5.57
C TRP A 145 4.05 4.82 -5.53
N GLU A 146 4.65 5.87 -6.06
CA GLU A 146 6.10 6.06 -5.98
C GLU A 146 6.42 6.92 -4.77
N ILE A 147 7.41 6.49 -3.99
CA ILE A 147 7.89 7.25 -2.85
C ILE A 147 9.30 7.76 -3.14
N LYS A 148 9.51 9.06 -2.94
CA LYS A 148 10.79 9.72 -3.18
C LYS A 148 11.20 10.48 -1.92
N LYS A 149 12.46 10.41 -1.56
CA LYS A 149 13.02 11.11 -0.42
C LYS A 149 13.93 12.22 -0.92
N TYR A 150 13.76 13.41 -0.35
CA TYR A 150 14.56 14.57 -0.69
C TYR A 150 15.18 15.15 0.59
N SER A 151 16.41 15.68 0.48
CA SER A 151 17.05 16.38 1.59
C SER A 151 16.48 17.81 1.72
N ASN A 152 16.31 18.26 2.95
CA ASN A 152 15.86 19.64 3.24
C ASN A 152 17.03 20.61 3.20
#